data_5996f4755654af4b6e1c5e5e73709695
#
_entry.id   5996f4755654af4b6e1c5e5e73709695
#
_cell.length_a   1.000
_cell.length_b   1.000
_cell.length_c   1.000
_cell.angle_alpha   90.00
_cell.angle_beta   90.00
_cell.angle_gamma   90.00
#
_symmetry.space_group_name_H-M   'P 1'
#
loop_
_entity.id
_entity.type
_entity.pdbx_description
1 polymer ?
#
loop_
_entity_poly.entity_id
_entity_poly.type
_entity_poly.pdbx_seq_one_letter_code
_entity_poly.pdbx_strand_id
1 'polypeptide(L)'
;MYFIGIDVGTTNCKICLFAKHDFSLVSKHSFATPKITSKISSDFDIEKLWTGIEEGIRETVKAVKDPDEIKHISVASVGEAGVLTDSDGNITGPVMTWYDTRTKDISEAVIRKTGREKIYSITGLPAHSNYSLNKILWIRENTEKYPKDRK
;
A
#
# COMPACT_ATOMS: atom_id res chain seq x y z
N MET A 1 -10.56 24.93 12.76
CA MET A 1 -9.60 23.80 12.82
C MET A 1 -10.18 22.60 12.08
N TYR A 2 -9.36 21.95 11.28
CA TYR A 2 -9.74 20.82 10.41
C TYR A 2 -8.73 19.67 10.53
N PHE A 3 -9.10 18.50 9.97
CA PHE A 3 -8.21 17.37 9.79
C PHE A 3 -8.48 16.68 8.45
N ILE A 4 -7.43 16.06 7.89
CA ILE A 4 -7.51 15.31 6.64
C ILE A 4 -7.48 13.81 6.96
N GLY A 5 -8.43 13.06 6.40
CA GLY A 5 -8.41 11.61 6.29
C GLY A 5 -8.06 11.18 4.88
N ILE A 6 -7.07 10.29 4.74
CA ILE A 6 -6.67 9.71 3.45
C ILE A 6 -6.99 8.22 3.50
N ASP A 7 -7.81 7.74 2.56
CA ASP A 7 -8.11 6.31 2.36
C ASP A 7 -7.43 5.85 1.07
N VAL A 8 -6.35 5.08 1.20
CA VAL A 8 -5.65 4.48 0.07
C VAL A 8 -6.24 3.08 -0.18
N GLY A 9 -7.36 3.04 -0.87
CA GLY A 9 -8.07 1.80 -1.15
C GLY A 9 -7.55 1.06 -2.38
N THR A 10 -7.94 -0.20 -2.53
CA THR A 10 -7.56 -1.04 -3.67
C THR A 10 -8.11 -0.50 -5.01
N THR A 11 -9.28 0.09 -5.01
CA THR A 11 -9.98 0.53 -6.23
C THR A 11 -9.95 2.04 -6.40
N ASN A 12 -10.14 2.77 -5.29
CA ASN A 12 -10.15 4.22 -5.27
C ASN A 12 -9.39 4.73 -4.05
N CYS A 13 -8.73 5.86 -4.23
CA CYS A 13 -8.19 6.67 -3.15
C CYS A 13 -9.14 7.82 -2.87
N LYS A 14 -9.24 8.22 -1.59
CA LYS A 14 -10.08 9.34 -1.16
C LYS A 14 -9.30 10.21 -0.20
N ILE A 15 -9.37 11.50 -0.40
CA ILE A 15 -8.85 12.51 0.51
C ILE A 15 -10.05 13.32 0.99
N CYS A 16 -10.27 13.33 2.28
CA CYS A 16 -11.44 13.96 2.90
C CYS A 16 -10.99 14.99 3.93
N LEU A 17 -11.54 16.18 3.87
CA LEU A 17 -11.36 17.23 4.86
C LEU A 17 -12.58 17.29 5.77
N PHE A 18 -12.36 17.26 7.07
CA PHE A 18 -13.41 17.29 8.08
C PHE A 18 -13.25 18.48 9.01
N ALA A 19 -14.37 19.08 9.41
CA ALA A 19 -14.41 20.07 10.49
C ALA A 19 -14.29 19.38 11.86
N LYS A 20 -13.44 19.93 12.75
CA LYS A 20 -13.17 19.28 14.05
C LYS A 20 -14.37 19.30 15.00
N HIS A 21 -15.21 20.33 14.93
CA HIS A 21 -16.24 20.56 15.94
C HIS A 21 -17.41 19.55 15.89
N ASP A 22 -17.73 19.04 14.69
CA ASP A 22 -18.88 18.14 14.46
C ASP A 22 -18.55 16.96 13.52
N PHE A 23 -17.30 16.85 13.09
CA PHE A 23 -16.81 15.85 12.12
C PHE A 23 -17.53 15.89 10.77
N SER A 24 -18.15 17.01 10.43
CA SER A 24 -18.78 17.18 9.11
C SER A 24 -17.74 17.15 7.98
N LEU A 25 -18.12 16.53 6.87
CA LEU A 25 -17.32 16.51 5.65
C LEU A 25 -17.36 17.87 4.97
N VAL A 26 -16.22 18.56 4.88
CA VAL A 26 -16.08 19.88 4.28
C VAL A 26 -15.75 19.77 2.78
N SER A 27 -14.84 18.87 2.43
CA SER A 27 -14.41 18.65 1.05
C SER A 27 -13.95 17.21 0.87
N LYS A 28 -14.08 16.71 -0.36
CA LYS A 28 -13.60 15.38 -0.75
C LYS A 28 -13.04 15.40 -2.16
N HIS A 29 -11.85 14.84 -2.32
CA HIS A 29 -11.30 14.44 -3.60
C HIS A 29 -11.21 12.92 -3.69
N SER A 30 -11.43 12.35 -4.89
CA SER A 30 -11.35 10.90 -5.10
C SER A 30 -10.85 10.60 -6.50
N PHE A 31 -9.95 9.63 -6.60
CA PHE A 31 -9.41 9.15 -7.87
C PHE A 31 -9.27 7.62 -7.88
N ALA A 32 -9.26 7.03 -9.07
CA ALA A 32 -9.02 5.60 -9.22
C ALA A 32 -7.58 5.25 -8.82
N THR A 33 -7.40 4.22 -8.00
CA THR A 33 -6.07 3.76 -7.60
C THR A 33 -5.27 3.29 -8.81
N PRO A 34 -4.15 3.94 -9.15
CA PRO A 34 -3.37 3.60 -10.34
C PRO A 34 -2.73 2.22 -10.21
N LYS A 35 -2.79 1.43 -11.29
CA LYS A 35 -2.24 0.07 -11.35
C LYS A 35 -1.55 -0.18 -12.67
N ILE A 36 -0.52 -1.02 -12.63
CA ILE A 36 0.14 -1.62 -13.77
C ILE A 36 -0.27 -3.09 -13.80
N THR A 37 -1.07 -3.48 -14.78
CA THR A 37 -1.63 -4.84 -14.85
C THR A 37 -1.22 -5.57 -16.12
N SER A 38 -1.04 -6.88 -16.00
CA SER A 38 -0.86 -7.81 -17.12
C SER A 38 -1.79 -9.02 -16.95
N LYS A 39 -1.64 -10.04 -17.81
CA LYS A 39 -2.40 -11.30 -17.67
C LYS A 39 -2.11 -12.06 -16.36
N ILE A 40 -0.91 -11.87 -15.79
CA ILE A 40 -0.40 -12.64 -14.66
C ILE A 40 0.00 -11.80 -13.45
N SER A 41 0.01 -10.47 -13.57
CA SER A 41 0.48 -9.56 -12.53
C SER A 41 -0.43 -8.36 -12.33
N SER A 42 -0.46 -7.87 -11.11
CA SER A 42 -1.12 -6.61 -10.74
C SER A 42 -0.26 -5.88 -9.71
N ASP A 43 0.27 -4.73 -10.10
CA ASP A 43 1.09 -3.88 -9.25
C ASP A 43 0.42 -2.51 -9.06
N PHE A 44 0.63 -1.87 -7.91
CA PHE A 44 0.29 -0.46 -7.74
C PHE A 44 1.35 0.40 -8.46
N ASP A 45 0.90 1.39 -9.23
CA ASP A 45 1.76 2.43 -9.79
C ASP A 45 1.98 3.49 -8.72
N ILE A 46 3.05 3.33 -7.94
CA ILE A 46 3.29 4.13 -6.74
C ILE A 46 3.57 5.60 -7.07
N GLU A 47 4.25 5.88 -8.17
CA GLU A 47 4.55 7.25 -8.57
C GLU A 47 3.26 8.03 -8.91
N LYS A 48 2.38 7.41 -9.71
CA LYS A 48 1.06 7.99 -9.99
C LYS A 48 0.15 8.04 -8.78
N LEU A 49 0.23 7.03 -7.90
CA LEU A 49 -0.53 7.01 -6.66
C LEU A 49 -0.12 8.18 -5.76
N TRP A 50 1.18 8.41 -5.60
CA TRP A 50 1.70 9.51 -4.80
C TRP A 50 1.29 10.87 -5.38
N THR A 51 1.49 11.06 -6.69
CA THR A 51 1.04 12.27 -7.41
C THR A 51 -0.45 12.54 -7.19
N GLY A 52 -1.29 11.51 -7.34
CA GLY A 52 -2.73 11.64 -7.12
C GLY A 52 -3.10 12.01 -5.69
N ILE A 53 -2.38 11.49 -4.69
CA ILE A 53 -2.57 11.87 -3.28
C ILE A 53 -2.19 13.33 -3.05
N GLU A 54 -1.04 13.79 -3.57
CA GLU A 54 -0.63 15.18 -3.45
C GLU A 54 -1.62 16.15 -4.12
N GLU A 55 -2.07 15.83 -5.33
CA GLU A 55 -3.09 16.60 -6.03
C GLU A 55 -4.40 16.63 -5.25
N GLY A 56 -4.82 15.47 -4.73
CA GLY A 56 -6.03 15.36 -3.92
C GLY A 56 -5.96 16.19 -2.64
N ILE A 57 -4.81 16.25 -1.98
CA ILE A 57 -4.60 17.11 -0.81
C ILE A 57 -4.73 18.57 -1.24
N ARG A 58 -4.03 19.01 -2.31
CA ARG A 58 -4.08 20.38 -2.82
C ARG A 58 -5.52 20.81 -3.16
N GLU A 59 -6.28 19.93 -3.83
CA GLU A 59 -7.67 20.23 -4.19
C GLU A 59 -8.57 20.33 -2.94
N THR A 60 -8.39 19.42 -1.99
CA THR A 60 -9.21 19.35 -0.79
C THR A 60 -8.98 20.56 0.13
N VAL A 61 -7.76 21.04 0.23
CA VAL A 61 -7.35 22.20 1.05
C VAL A 61 -7.92 23.52 0.54
N LYS A 62 -8.26 23.65 -0.74
CA LYS A 62 -8.89 24.86 -1.30
C LYS A 62 -10.23 25.23 -0.63
N ALA A 63 -10.86 24.29 0.06
CA ALA A 63 -12.12 24.52 0.78
C ALA A 63 -11.95 25.33 2.07
N VAL A 64 -10.72 25.57 2.54
CA VAL A 64 -10.41 26.36 3.74
C VAL A 64 -9.68 27.65 3.35
N LYS A 65 -9.99 28.73 4.07
CA LYS A 65 -9.35 30.04 3.83
C LYS A 65 -7.91 30.07 4.34
N ASP A 66 -7.66 29.40 5.45
CA ASP A 66 -6.37 29.35 6.10
C ASP A 66 -5.93 27.87 6.24
N PRO A 67 -4.97 27.40 5.41
CA PRO A 67 -4.44 26.03 5.51
C PRO A 67 -3.84 25.70 6.88
N ASP A 68 -3.35 26.70 7.61
CA ASP A 68 -2.80 26.52 8.95
C ASP A 68 -3.84 26.06 9.98
N GLU A 69 -5.11 26.13 9.66
CA GLU A 69 -6.18 25.54 10.48
C GLU A 69 -6.27 24.01 10.36
N ILE A 70 -5.58 23.39 9.40
CA ILE A 70 -5.51 21.94 9.23
C ILE A 70 -4.38 21.42 10.13
N LYS A 71 -4.72 20.70 11.19
CA LYS A 71 -3.76 20.33 12.25
C LYS A 71 -3.34 18.86 12.21
N HIS A 72 -4.11 18.01 11.55
CA HIS A 72 -3.87 16.57 11.56
C HIS A 72 -4.13 15.95 10.21
N ILE A 73 -3.31 14.95 9.87
CA ILE A 73 -3.53 14.03 8.75
C ILE A 73 -3.51 12.62 9.31
N SER A 74 -4.47 11.81 8.90
CA SER A 74 -4.51 10.37 9.20
C SER A 74 -4.66 9.58 7.91
N VAL A 75 -4.00 8.44 7.84
CA VAL A 75 -4.00 7.57 6.66
C VAL A 75 -4.51 6.19 7.03
N ALA A 76 -5.49 5.71 6.28
CA ALA A 76 -5.85 4.30 6.19
C ALA A 76 -5.38 3.76 4.83
N SER A 77 -4.86 2.56 4.79
CA SER A 77 -4.34 1.97 3.56
C SER A 77 -4.72 0.50 3.44
N VAL A 78 -4.81 0.03 2.20
CA VAL A 78 -4.88 -1.40 1.88
C VAL A 78 -3.71 -2.13 2.54
N GLY A 79 -3.99 -3.27 3.15
CA GLY A 79 -2.98 -4.16 3.71
C GLY A 79 -2.31 -5.06 2.68
N GLU A 80 -1.25 -5.75 3.10
CA GLU A 80 -0.50 -6.73 2.30
C GLU A 80 0.01 -6.19 0.94
N ALA A 81 0.30 -4.89 0.90
CA ALA A 81 1.01 -4.23 -0.20
C ALA A 81 2.13 -3.37 0.40
N GLY A 82 3.35 -3.66 0.02
CA GLY A 82 4.53 -2.98 0.55
C GLY A 82 5.46 -2.52 -0.56
N VAL A 83 6.15 -1.41 -0.31
CA VAL A 83 7.19 -0.88 -1.18
C VAL A 83 8.55 -1.28 -0.59
N LEU A 84 9.39 -1.91 -1.40
CA LEU A 84 10.79 -2.16 -1.04
C LEU A 84 11.65 -1.04 -1.63
N THR A 85 12.47 -0.44 -0.79
CA THR A 85 13.39 0.64 -1.19
C THR A 85 14.83 0.27 -0.88
N ASP A 86 15.77 0.88 -1.61
CA ASP A 86 17.18 0.91 -1.22
C ASP A 86 17.44 1.93 -0.09
N SER A 87 18.71 2.13 0.28
CA SER A 87 19.12 3.09 1.30
C SER A 87 18.82 4.55 0.94
N ASP A 88 18.70 4.84 -0.33
CA ASP A 88 18.45 6.18 -0.87
C ASP A 88 16.95 6.45 -1.08
N GLY A 89 16.10 5.44 -0.77
CA GLY A 89 14.66 5.53 -0.90
C GLY A 89 14.11 5.18 -2.30
N ASN A 90 14.95 4.73 -3.23
CA ASN A 90 14.49 4.33 -4.56
C ASN A 90 13.75 2.98 -4.52
N ILE A 91 12.67 2.87 -5.27
CA ILE A 91 11.89 1.63 -5.36
C ILE A 91 12.72 0.55 -6.07
N THR A 92 12.88 -0.61 -5.41
CA THR A 92 13.74 -1.70 -5.89
C THR A 92 12.99 -2.87 -6.51
N GLY A 93 11.65 -2.86 -6.50
CA GLY A 93 10.85 -3.96 -7.05
C GLY A 93 9.39 -3.59 -7.27
N PRO A 94 8.58 -4.52 -7.79
CA PRO A 94 7.17 -4.30 -8.01
C PRO A 94 6.41 -4.14 -6.69
N VAL A 95 5.38 -3.31 -6.69
CA VAL A 95 4.48 -3.12 -5.54
C VAL A 95 3.22 -3.94 -5.76
N MET A 96 3.31 -5.22 -5.47
CA MET A 96 2.26 -6.20 -5.76
C MET A 96 0.98 -5.89 -4.98
N THR A 97 -0.16 -5.92 -5.67
CA THR A 97 -1.47 -5.87 -4.99
C THR A 97 -1.65 -7.08 -4.07
N TRP A 98 -2.53 -6.96 -3.08
CA TRP A 98 -2.79 -8.06 -2.13
C TRP A 98 -3.33 -9.33 -2.81
N TYR A 99 -4.00 -9.21 -3.95
CA TYR A 99 -4.58 -10.30 -4.72
C TYR A 99 -3.69 -10.81 -5.86
N ASP A 100 -2.45 -10.32 -5.97
CA ASP A 100 -1.50 -10.79 -6.99
C ASP A 100 -1.21 -12.29 -6.84
N THR A 101 -1.14 -13.00 -7.95
CA THR A 101 -1.02 -14.47 -7.94
C THR A 101 0.39 -15.00 -8.14
N ARG A 102 1.38 -14.14 -8.43
CA ARG A 102 2.79 -14.54 -8.69
C ARG A 102 3.43 -15.28 -7.51
N THR A 103 2.93 -15.06 -6.32
CA THR A 103 3.50 -15.61 -5.07
C THR A 103 2.96 -16.99 -4.67
N LYS A 104 2.10 -17.61 -5.48
CA LYS A 104 1.47 -18.91 -5.15
C LYS A 104 2.51 -20.01 -4.94
N ASP A 105 3.46 -20.18 -5.88
CA ASP A 105 4.48 -21.22 -5.80
C ASP A 105 5.44 -20.99 -4.63
N ILE A 106 5.77 -19.75 -4.33
CA ILE A 106 6.55 -19.35 -3.16
C ILE A 106 5.82 -19.75 -1.86
N SER A 107 4.53 -19.42 -1.78
CA SER A 107 3.71 -19.79 -0.61
C SER A 107 3.68 -21.30 -0.40
N GLU A 108 3.51 -22.09 -1.45
CA GLU A 108 3.55 -23.54 -1.37
C GLU A 108 4.92 -24.08 -0.94
N ALA A 109 6.01 -23.48 -1.42
CA ALA A 109 7.36 -23.84 -0.98
C ALA A 109 7.57 -23.54 0.51
N VAL A 110 7.11 -22.39 1.00
CA VAL A 110 7.14 -22.03 2.42
C VAL A 110 6.33 -23.02 3.26
N ILE A 111 5.11 -23.38 2.80
CA ILE A 111 4.26 -24.36 3.48
C ILE A 111 4.93 -25.74 3.54
N ARG A 112 5.50 -26.23 2.44
CA ARG A 112 6.22 -27.51 2.42
C ARG A 112 7.40 -27.54 3.39
N LYS A 113 8.13 -26.41 3.51
CA LYS A 113 9.32 -26.32 4.38
C LYS A 113 8.96 -26.18 5.85
N THR A 114 7.93 -25.42 6.17
CA THR A 114 7.64 -24.98 7.55
C THR A 114 6.48 -25.75 8.18
N GLY A 115 5.49 -26.17 7.38
CA GLY A 115 4.23 -26.75 7.84
C GLY A 115 3.16 -25.68 8.19
N ARG A 116 1.90 -25.97 7.85
CA ARG A 116 0.77 -25.03 8.09
C ARG A 116 0.56 -24.73 9.57
N GLU A 117 0.63 -25.76 10.42
CA GLU A 117 0.46 -25.61 11.87
C GLU A 117 1.54 -24.72 12.49
N LYS A 118 2.79 -24.89 12.05
CA LYS A 118 3.91 -24.07 12.52
C LYS A 118 3.74 -22.60 12.10
N ILE A 119 3.32 -22.35 10.85
CA ILE A 119 3.03 -21.00 10.37
C ILE A 119 1.94 -20.38 11.25
N TYR A 120 0.84 -21.10 11.46
CA TYR A 120 -0.26 -20.61 12.29
C TYR A 120 0.15 -20.33 13.74
N SER A 121 0.93 -21.21 14.35
CA SER A 121 1.40 -21.05 15.74
C SER A 121 2.29 -19.80 15.94
N ILE A 122 3.01 -19.37 14.88
CA ILE A 122 3.89 -18.21 14.94
C ILE A 122 3.11 -16.91 14.62
N THR A 123 2.23 -16.97 13.62
CA THR A 123 1.62 -15.76 13.04
C THR A 123 0.20 -15.49 13.52
N GLY A 124 -0.49 -16.51 14.05
CA GLY A 124 -1.93 -16.46 14.31
C GLY A 124 -2.80 -16.48 13.06
N LEU A 125 -2.21 -16.64 11.87
CA LEU A 125 -2.89 -16.57 10.59
C LEU A 125 -2.71 -17.86 9.77
N PRO A 126 -3.73 -18.31 9.03
CA PRO A 126 -3.57 -19.45 8.11
C PRO A 126 -2.60 -19.09 6.99
N ALA A 127 -1.82 -20.06 6.52
CA ALA A 127 -0.89 -19.83 5.42
C ALA A 127 -1.64 -19.46 4.13
N HIS A 128 -1.29 -18.32 3.54
CA HIS A 128 -1.90 -17.81 2.31
C HIS A 128 -0.86 -17.07 1.46
N SER A 129 -1.05 -17.11 0.13
CA SER A 129 -0.09 -16.51 -0.83
C SER A 129 -0.05 -14.98 -0.82
N ASN A 130 -1.09 -14.31 -0.37
CA ASN A 130 -1.17 -12.85 -0.39
C ASN A 130 -0.30 -12.14 0.66
N TYR A 131 0.25 -12.85 1.63
CA TYR A 131 1.04 -12.24 2.70
C TYR A 131 2.37 -11.67 2.21
N SER A 132 2.78 -10.56 2.82
CA SER A 132 3.97 -9.78 2.47
C SER A 132 5.26 -10.61 2.46
N LEU A 133 5.40 -11.62 3.35
CA LEU A 133 6.53 -12.55 3.33
C LEU A 133 6.74 -13.19 1.94
N ASN A 134 5.67 -13.68 1.33
CA ASN A 134 5.76 -14.36 0.04
C ASN A 134 6.17 -13.37 -1.08
N LYS A 135 5.71 -12.11 -0.98
CA LYS A 135 6.08 -11.05 -1.92
C LYS A 135 7.55 -10.67 -1.80
N ILE A 136 8.05 -10.52 -0.58
CA ILE A 136 9.47 -10.26 -0.32
C ILE A 136 10.35 -11.38 -0.87
N LEU A 137 9.98 -12.64 -0.62
CA LEU A 137 10.70 -13.80 -1.14
C LEU A 137 10.68 -13.81 -2.67
N TRP A 138 9.52 -13.55 -3.29
CA TRP A 138 9.41 -13.49 -4.74
C TRP A 138 10.28 -12.39 -5.35
N ILE A 139 10.24 -11.17 -4.78
CA ILE A 139 11.06 -10.04 -5.24
C ILE A 139 12.55 -10.40 -5.14
N ARG A 140 12.98 -11.00 -4.01
CA ARG A 140 14.36 -11.45 -3.82
C ARG A 140 14.83 -12.43 -4.89
N GLU A 141 13.96 -13.32 -5.34
CA GLU A 141 14.30 -14.34 -6.34
C GLU A 141 14.23 -13.84 -7.77
N ASN A 142 13.38 -12.82 -8.04
CA ASN A 142 13.03 -12.41 -9.40
C ASN A 142 13.46 -10.99 -9.77
N THR A 143 14.15 -10.26 -8.87
CA THR A 143 14.67 -8.92 -9.19
C THR A 143 16.17 -8.84 -8.96
N GLU A 144 16.90 -8.23 -9.91
CA GLU A 144 18.35 -8.03 -9.80
C GLU A 144 18.71 -6.94 -8.78
N LYS A 145 17.80 -5.99 -8.54
CA LYS A 145 18.00 -4.86 -7.62
C LYS A 145 17.88 -5.24 -6.14
N TYR A 146 17.43 -6.45 -5.82
CA TYR A 146 17.38 -6.88 -4.43
C TYR A 146 18.79 -7.26 -3.95
N PRO A 147 19.31 -6.66 -2.86
CA PRO A 147 20.63 -7.01 -2.34
C PRO A 147 20.63 -8.48 -1.89
N LYS A 148 21.29 -9.35 -2.66
CA LYS A 148 21.35 -10.81 -2.36
C LYS A 148 22.24 -11.14 -1.16
N ASP A 149 23.04 -10.17 -0.67
CA ASP A 149 24.10 -10.37 0.31
C ASP A 149 23.76 -9.95 1.76
N ARG A 150 22.50 -9.63 2.08
CA ARG A 150 22.10 -9.42 3.47
C ARG A 150 21.73 -10.76 4.10
N LYS A 151 22.72 -11.30 4.87
CA LYS A 151 22.53 -12.43 5.79
C LYS A 151 21.64 -12.05 6.97
#